data_d64d4057812dcb629197a627346c2aca
#
_entry.id   d64d4057812dcb629197a627346c2aca
#
_cell.length_a   1.000
_cell.length_b   1.000
_cell.length_c   1.000
_cell.angle_alpha   90.00
_cell.angle_beta   90.00
_cell.angle_gamma   90.00
#
_symmetry.space_group_name_H-M   'P 1'
#
loop_
_entity.id
_entity.type
_entity.pdbx_description
1 polymer ?
#
loop_
_entity_poly.entity_id
_entity_poly.type
_entity_poly.pdbx_seq_one_letter_code
_entity_poly.pdbx_strand_id
1 'polypeptide(L)'
;MISLFMTAIMFTGTLQAQTVDEVVAKHIEAIGGKDNWKKVNTLKMVANLSIQGMDIPINIYQVNNEALRQDFTAMNMTGYTIVRSDSGWSYNPMQGQSAPEPMTADQLTAQKDQLDIQGEMIDYKEKGHKVELLGKEDIDGTETHKLKLTRKSGTEAVYFIDAKTFYAIRQVSKLKVNGQEMELVSNMSNFTKLPEGIVLPFTLESTGTPAPITITKVEVNPTLDKSLFIAK
;
A
#
# COMPACT_ATOMS: atom_id res chain seq x y z
N MET A 1 -35.36 -49.85 40.36
CA MET A 1 -34.65 -49.45 39.15
C MET A 1 -34.91 -47.98 38.91
N ILE A 2 -33.89 -47.15 39.19
CA ILE A 2 -33.97 -45.68 39.00
C ILE A 2 -33.15 -45.40 37.74
N SER A 3 -33.81 -45.00 36.65
CA SER A 3 -33.18 -44.63 35.37
C SER A 3 -32.74 -43.18 35.44
N LEU A 4 -31.43 -42.96 35.43
CA LEU A 4 -30.80 -41.63 35.42
C LEU A 4 -30.71 -41.13 33.98
N PHE A 5 -31.56 -40.19 33.59
CA PHE A 5 -31.47 -39.49 32.30
C PHE A 5 -30.38 -38.43 32.36
N MET A 6 -29.25 -38.71 31.69
CA MET A 6 -28.14 -37.79 31.54
C MET A 6 -28.40 -36.87 30.35
N THR A 7 -28.88 -35.65 30.63
CA THR A 7 -29.10 -34.62 29.60
C THR A 7 -27.76 -34.02 29.15
N ALA A 8 -27.31 -34.38 27.95
CA ALA A 8 -26.15 -33.75 27.34
C ALA A 8 -26.50 -32.34 26.81
N ILE A 9 -26.01 -31.30 27.45
CA ILE A 9 -26.13 -29.92 26.99
C ILE A 9 -25.05 -29.74 25.88
N MET A 10 -25.48 -29.74 24.61
CA MET A 10 -24.62 -29.34 23.51
C MET A 10 -24.50 -27.83 23.52
N PHE A 11 -23.32 -27.32 23.92
CA PHE A 11 -22.92 -25.94 23.70
C PHE A 11 -22.66 -25.77 22.19
N THR A 12 -23.63 -25.32 21.44
CA THR A 12 -23.42 -24.80 20.08
C THR A 12 -22.82 -23.41 20.19
N GLY A 13 -21.49 -23.34 20.27
CA GLY A 13 -20.78 -22.08 20.10
C GLY A 13 -21.02 -21.56 18.68
N THR A 14 -21.80 -20.51 18.54
CA THR A 14 -21.88 -19.77 17.28
C THR A 14 -20.51 -19.18 17.01
N LEU A 15 -19.76 -19.75 16.07
CA LEU A 15 -18.60 -19.09 15.45
C LEU A 15 -19.16 -17.85 14.74
N GLN A 16 -19.11 -16.71 15.42
CA GLN A 16 -19.48 -15.44 14.82
C GLN A 16 -18.40 -15.12 13.77
N ALA A 17 -18.76 -15.23 12.49
CA ALA A 17 -17.86 -14.83 11.41
C ALA A 17 -17.51 -13.36 11.58
N GLN A 18 -16.20 -13.03 11.54
CA GLN A 18 -15.76 -11.64 11.60
C GLN A 18 -16.39 -10.83 10.47
N THR A 19 -16.87 -9.65 10.80
CA THR A 19 -17.40 -8.71 9.82
C THR A 19 -16.25 -7.98 9.10
N VAL A 20 -16.53 -7.43 7.93
CA VAL A 20 -15.56 -6.62 7.19
C VAL A 20 -15.07 -5.43 8.03
N ASP A 21 -15.98 -4.75 8.74
CA ASP A 21 -15.65 -3.59 9.58
C ASP A 21 -14.73 -3.97 10.76
N GLU A 22 -14.91 -5.15 11.36
CA GLU A 22 -14.03 -5.65 12.41
C GLU A 22 -12.61 -5.94 11.89
N VAL A 23 -12.48 -6.56 10.71
CA VAL A 23 -11.17 -6.83 10.12
C VAL A 23 -10.46 -5.52 9.77
N VAL A 24 -11.17 -4.58 9.15
CA VAL A 24 -10.62 -3.25 8.81
C VAL A 24 -10.23 -2.47 10.07
N ALA A 25 -11.07 -2.47 11.11
CA ALA A 25 -10.75 -1.78 12.37
C ALA A 25 -9.48 -2.33 13.03
N LYS A 26 -9.34 -3.67 13.10
CA LYS A 26 -8.14 -4.33 13.64
C LYS A 26 -6.90 -4.05 12.80
N HIS A 27 -7.05 -4.03 11.46
CA HIS A 27 -5.96 -3.63 10.57
C HIS A 27 -5.49 -2.20 10.86
N ILE A 28 -6.43 -1.25 10.94
CA ILE A 28 -6.11 0.16 11.25
C ILE A 28 -5.42 0.28 12.61
N GLU A 29 -5.88 -0.46 13.63
CA GLU A 29 -5.25 -0.50 14.96
C GLU A 29 -3.82 -1.06 14.86
N ALA A 30 -3.64 -2.19 14.16
CA ALA A 30 -2.34 -2.84 13.99
C ALA A 30 -1.30 -1.93 13.31
N ILE A 31 -1.71 -1.14 12.32
CA ILE A 31 -0.81 -0.19 11.66
C ILE A 31 -0.58 1.11 12.45
N GLY A 32 -1.06 1.21 13.69
CA GLY A 32 -0.78 2.33 14.60
C GLY A 32 -1.96 3.25 14.89
N GLY A 33 -3.15 2.92 14.38
CA GLY A 33 -4.39 3.62 14.67
C GLY A 33 -4.65 4.85 13.81
N LYS A 34 -5.94 5.09 13.57
CA LYS A 34 -6.43 6.20 12.75
C LYS A 34 -5.90 7.57 13.16
N ASP A 35 -5.86 7.85 14.48
CA ASP A 35 -5.49 9.17 15.00
C ASP A 35 -4.01 9.52 14.76
N ASN A 36 -3.13 8.52 14.76
CA ASN A 36 -1.73 8.73 14.43
C ASN A 36 -1.55 8.96 12.92
N TRP A 37 -2.22 8.15 12.08
CA TRP A 37 -2.17 8.32 10.65
C TRP A 37 -2.75 9.65 10.18
N LYS A 38 -3.81 10.16 10.81
CA LYS A 38 -4.39 11.47 10.48
C LYS A 38 -3.47 12.66 10.74
N LYS A 39 -2.44 12.48 11.57
CA LYS A 39 -1.41 13.51 11.79
C LYS A 39 -0.32 13.50 10.72
N VAL A 40 -0.25 12.47 9.86
CA VAL A 40 0.75 12.35 8.81
C VAL A 40 0.30 13.18 7.60
N ASN A 41 1.02 14.27 7.34
CA ASN A 41 0.77 15.15 6.20
C ASN A 41 1.85 15.04 5.13
N THR A 42 3.08 14.75 5.53
CA THR A 42 4.18 14.55 4.60
C THR A 42 5.03 13.35 5.01
N LEU A 43 5.61 12.67 4.02
CA LEU A 43 6.61 11.63 4.23
C LEU A 43 7.82 11.88 3.33
N LYS A 44 9.00 11.59 3.88
CA LYS A 44 10.22 11.42 3.10
C LYS A 44 10.79 10.06 3.45
N MET A 45 11.02 9.24 2.42
CA MET A 45 11.57 7.91 2.60
C MET A 45 12.82 7.74 1.73
N VAL A 46 13.80 7.03 2.27
CA VAL A 46 14.95 6.55 1.52
C VAL A 46 14.85 5.03 1.44
N ALA A 47 15.00 4.50 0.26
CA ALA A 47 14.94 3.07 0.00
C ALA A 47 16.04 2.66 -0.98
N ASN A 48 16.32 1.38 -1.06
CA ASN A 48 17.23 0.79 -2.02
C ASN A 48 16.54 -0.33 -2.79
N LEU A 49 16.82 -0.39 -4.08
CA LEU A 49 16.51 -1.51 -4.96
C LEU A 49 17.84 -2.15 -5.36
N SER A 50 18.11 -3.39 -4.90
CA SER A 50 19.37 -4.08 -5.20
C SER A 50 19.19 -5.03 -6.37
N ILE A 51 19.82 -4.73 -7.52
CA ILE A 51 19.77 -5.57 -8.73
C ILE A 51 21.18 -6.07 -9.04
N GLN A 52 21.37 -7.38 -9.00
CA GLN A 52 22.67 -8.03 -9.34
C GLN A 52 23.88 -7.42 -8.59
N GLY A 53 23.66 -7.05 -7.32
CA GLY A 53 24.71 -6.45 -6.47
C GLY A 53 24.94 -4.96 -6.68
N MET A 54 24.15 -4.31 -7.54
CA MET A 54 24.12 -2.86 -7.69
C MET A 54 22.96 -2.29 -6.89
N ASP A 55 23.25 -1.38 -5.97
CA ASP A 55 22.24 -0.64 -5.21
C ASP A 55 21.79 0.59 -5.98
N ILE A 56 20.49 0.66 -6.19
CA ILE A 56 19.81 1.80 -6.80
C ILE A 56 19.08 2.54 -5.68
N PRO A 57 19.60 3.68 -5.21
CA PRO A 57 18.93 4.47 -4.21
C PRO A 57 17.65 5.10 -4.77
N ILE A 58 16.60 5.03 -3.96
CA ILE A 58 15.28 5.60 -4.25
C ILE A 58 14.98 6.61 -3.15
N ASN A 59 14.64 7.85 -3.53
CA ASN A 59 14.13 8.84 -2.60
C ASN A 59 12.65 9.10 -2.92
N ILE A 60 11.81 9.04 -1.91
CA ILE A 60 10.36 9.23 -2.03
C ILE A 60 9.96 10.44 -1.19
N TYR A 61 9.28 11.39 -1.81
CA TYR A 61 8.75 12.59 -1.19
C TYR A 61 7.25 12.62 -1.43
N GLN A 62 6.48 12.77 -0.36
CA GLN A 62 5.02 12.67 -0.46
C GLN A 62 4.33 13.73 0.39
N VAL A 63 3.34 14.40 -0.20
CA VAL A 63 2.41 15.31 0.46
C VAL A 63 1.02 14.69 0.34
N ASN A 64 0.38 14.46 1.48
CA ASN A 64 -0.89 13.73 1.55
C ASN A 64 -1.96 14.31 0.62
N ASN A 65 -2.51 13.47 -0.24
CA ASN A 65 -3.53 13.78 -1.24
C ASN A 65 -3.14 14.91 -2.25
N GLU A 66 -1.87 15.37 -2.25
CA GLU A 66 -1.44 16.47 -3.09
C GLU A 66 -0.40 16.06 -4.12
N ALA A 67 0.73 15.48 -3.67
CA ALA A 67 1.85 15.20 -4.55
C ALA A 67 2.71 14.04 -4.04
N LEU A 68 3.29 13.29 -4.99
CA LEU A 68 4.29 12.26 -4.80
C LEU A 68 5.43 12.51 -5.79
N ARG A 69 6.67 12.40 -5.31
CA ARG A 69 7.86 12.31 -6.16
C ARG A 69 8.69 11.11 -5.74
N GLN A 70 9.16 10.36 -6.72
CA GLN A 70 10.09 9.25 -6.55
C GLN A 70 11.29 9.48 -7.45
N ASP A 71 12.46 9.66 -6.84
CA ASP A 71 13.75 9.75 -7.57
C ASP A 71 14.45 8.41 -7.49
N PHE A 72 15.08 7.98 -8.56
CA PHE A 72 15.94 6.81 -8.60
C PHE A 72 17.24 7.15 -9.31
N THR A 73 18.37 6.67 -8.79
CA THR A 73 19.68 6.98 -9.36
C THR A 73 20.42 5.68 -9.70
N ALA A 74 20.77 5.53 -10.98
CA ALA A 74 21.58 4.42 -11.47
C ALA A 74 22.59 4.95 -12.50
N MET A 75 23.80 4.38 -12.52
CA MET A 75 24.86 4.76 -13.47
C MET A 75 25.15 6.29 -13.51
N ASN A 76 25.10 6.96 -12.35
CA ASN A 76 25.23 8.41 -12.21
C ASN A 76 24.16 9.24 -12.95
N MET A 77 23.08 8.63 -13.36
CA MET A 77 21.92 9.29 -13.93
C MET A 77 20.74 9.21 -12.96
N THR A 78 20.03 10.32 -12.77
CA THR A 78 18.86 10.38 -11.92
C THR A 78 17.62 10.51 -12.78
N GLY A 79 16.72 9.54 -12.68
CA GLY A 79 15.38 9.60 -13.21
C GLY A 79 14.38 9.89 -12.10
N TYR A 80 13.16 10.29 -12.46
CA TYR A 80 12.11 10.53 -11.50
C TYR A 80 10.71 10.34 -12.05
N THR A 81 9.79 10.14 -11.12
CA THR A 81 8.35 10.18 -11.36
C THR A 81 7.74 11.22 -10.42
N ILE A 82 6.86 12.07 -10.96
CA ILE A 82 6.07 13.03 -10.20
C ILE A 82 4.60 12.75 -10.47
N VAL A 83 3.80 12.61 -9.42
CA VAL A 83 2.34 12.46 -9.49
C VAL A 83 1.71 13.56 -8.66
N ARG A 84 0.72 14.23 -9.25
CA ARG A 84 -0.14 15.22 -8.58
C ARG A 84 -1.60 14.84 -8.80
N SER A 85 -2.50 15.51 -8.13
CA SER A 85 -3.94 15.24 -8.24
C SER A 85 -4.48 15.44 -9.67
N ASP A 86 -3.87 16.30 -10.48
CA ASP A 86 -4.31 16.70 -11.82
C ASP A 86 -3.33 16.39 -12.93
N SER A 87 -2.09 16.04 -12.62
CA SER A 87 -1.00 15.89 -13.59
C SER A 87 0.08 14.95 -13.09
N GLY A 88 0.90 14.46 -14.01
CA GLY A 88 2.05 13.62 -13.68
C GLY A 88 3.10 13.67 -14.78
N TRP A 89 4.34 13.39 -14.39
CA TRP A 89 5.51 13.35 -15.27
C TRP A 89 6.42 12.19 -14.95
N SER A 90 7.06 11.65 -15.96
CA SER A 90 8.15 10.69 -15.82
C SER A 90 9.37 11.18 -16.57
N TYR A 91 10.54 10.97 -15.98
CA TYR A 91 11.85 11.20 -16.61
C TYR A 91 12.75 10.01 -16.34
N ASN A 92 13.17 9.35 -17.42
CA ASN A 92 14.09 8.21 -17.31
C ASN A 92 15.22 8.35 -18.35
N PRO A 93 16.33 9.00 -17.99
CA PRO A 93 17.46 9.21 -18.90
C PRO A 93 18.13 7.90 -19.33
N MET A 94 18.02 6.82 -18.54
CA MET A 94 18.53 5.49 -18.90
C MET A 94 17.78 4.86 -20.07
N GLN A 95 16.55 5.31 -20.34
CA GLN A 95 15.75 4.92 -21.50
C GLN A 95 15.86 5.92 -22.68
N GLY A 96 16.82 6.86 -22.60
CA GLY A 96 17.08 7.82 -23.65
C GLY A 96 16.18 9.06 -23.64
N GLN A 97 15.39 9.27 -22.59
CA GLN A 97 14.63 10.52 -22.47
C GLN A 97 15.56 11.69 -22.20
N SER A 98 15.40 12.75 -22.97
CA SER A 98 16.17 14.00 -22.83
C SER A 98 15.46 15.07 -21.99
N ALA A 99 14.15 14.89 -21.75
CA ALA A 99 13.30 15.78 -20.96
C ALA A 99 12.18 15.00 -20.30
N PRO A 100 11.55 15.56 -19.22
CA PRO A 100 10.38 14.96 -18.62
C PRO A 100 9.20 14.86 -19.60
N GLU A 101 8.52 13.72 -19.57
CA GLU A 101 7.35 13.47 -20.40
C GLU A 101 6.09 13.46 -19.51
N PRO A 102 4.99 14.09 -19.95
CA PRO A 102 3.74 14.04 -19.22
C PRO A 102 3.16 12.62 -19.24
N MET A 103 2.57 12.20 -18.13
CA MET A 103 1.84 10.94 -18.05
C MET A 103 0.57 10.98 -18.88
N THR A 104 0.22 9.86 -19.50
CA THR A 104 -1.12 9.66 -20.07
C THR A 104 -2.19 9.65 -18.98
N ALA A 105 -3.45 9.85 -19.33
CA ALA A 105 -4.56 9.80 -18.38
C ALA A 105 -4.65 8.46 -17.65
N ASP A 106 -4.38 7.35 -18.35
CA ASP A 106 -4.39 6.00 -17.76
C ASP A 106 -3.25 5.82 -16.76
N GLN A 107 -2.04 6.26 -17.12
CA GLN A 107 -0.88 6.22 -16.22
C GLN A 107 -1.12 7.05 -14.96
N LEU A 108 -1.64 8.27 -15.12
CA LEU A 108 -1.96 9.14 -14.00
C LEU A 108 -3.03 8.52 -13.10
N THR A 109 -4.08 7.96 -13.68
CA THR A 109 -5.16 7.30 -12.91
C THR A 109 -4.62 6.12 -12.10
N ALA A 110 -3.73 5.32 -12.66
CA ALA A 110 -3.10 4.19 -11.98
C ALA A 110 -2.19 4.60 -10.81
N GLN A 111 -1.68 5.83 -10.82
CA GLN A 111 -0.74 6.34 -9.81
C GLN A 111 -1.40 7.19 -8.72
N LYS A 112 -2.57 7.79 -8.99
CA LYS A 112 -3.24 8.72 -8.06
C LYS A 112 -3.57 8.13 -6.70
N ASP A 113 -3.90 6.85 -6.64
CA ASP A 113 -4.24 6.18 -5.39
C ASP A 113 -3.06 6.19 -4.39
N GLN A 114 -1.81 6.34 -4.88
CA GLN A 114 -0.62 6.46 -4.05
C GLN A 114 -0.51 7.82 -3.33
N LEU A 115 -1.32 8.82 -3.70
CA LEU A 115 -1.31 10.13 -3.03
C LEU A 115 -1.90 10.09 -1.62
N ASP A 116 -2.72 9.09 -1.31
CA ASP A 116 -3.28 8.89 0.03
C ASP A 116 -2.24 8.22 0.95
N ILE A 117 -1.46 9.04 1.66
CA ILE A 117 -0.44 8.57 2.62
C ILE A 117 -1.08 7.75 3.75
N GLN A 118 -2.29 8.13 4.16
CA GLN A 118 -2.94 7.55 5.33
C GLN A 118 -3.49 6.14 5.07
N GLY A 119 -3.56 5.75 3.80
CA GLY A 119 -4.03 4.46 3.35
C GLY A 119 -5.54 4.40 3.10
N GLU A 120 -5.89 3.58 2.14
CA GLU A 120 -7.24 3.53 1.56
C GLU A 120 -8.30 2.98 2.52
N MET A 121 -7.89 2.19 3.54
CA MET A 121 -8.81 1.59 4.51
C MET A 121 -9.19 2.54 5.64
N ILE A 122 -8.37 3.56 5.92
CA ILE A 122 -8.72 4.59 6.92
C ILE A 122 -9.81 5.47 6.34
N ASP A 123 -10.94 5.55 7.04
CA ASP A 123 -12.12 6.30 6.61
C ASP A 123 -12.59 5.91 5.19
N TYR A 124 -12.52 4.63 4.85
CA TYR A 124 -12.82 4.16 3.51
C TYR A 124 -14.24 4.52 3.05
N LYS A 125 -15.23 4.51 3.95
CA LYS A 125 -16.63 4.88 3.64
C LYS A 125 -16.73 6.37 3.31
N GLU A 126 -16.08 7.22 4.10
CA GLU A 126 -16.04 8.68 3.90
C GLU A 126 -15.29 9.06 2.62
N LYS A 127 -14.26 8.29 2.27
CA LYS A 127 -13.54 8.42 0.98
C LYS A 127 -14.37 7.93 -0.21
N GLY A 128 -15.53 7.32 0.04
CA GLY A 128 -16.42 6.76 -0.99
C GLY A 128 -15.95 5.43 -1.54
N HIS A 129 -15.09 4.72 -0.81
CA HIS A 129 -14.66 3.36 -1.14
C HIS A 129 -15.63 2.33 -0.57
N LYS A 130 -15.61 1.12 -1.15
CA LYS A 130 -16.32 -0.04 -0.63
C LYS A 130 -15.29 -1.11 -0.29
N VAL A 131 -15.49 -1.80 0.84
CA VAL A 131 -14.68 -2.94 1.24
C VAL A 131 -15.60 -4.13 1.46
N GLU A 132 -15.23 -5.29 0.91
CA GLU A 132 -15.96 -6.54 1.01
C GLU A 132 -15.02 -7.61 1.57
N LEU A 133 -15.48 -8.39 2.53
CA LEU A 133 -14.76 -9.57 3.02
C LEU A 133 -15.10 -10.76 2.14
N LEU A 134 -14.13 -11.25 1.36
CA LEU A 134 -14.30 -12.39 0.45
C LEU A 134 -14.07 -13.75 1.11
N GLY A 135 -13.70 -13.75 2.41
CA GLY A 135 -13.40 -14.96 3.17
C GLY A 135 -11.95 -15.01 3.62
N LYS A 136 -11.42 -16.21 3.79
CA LYS A 136 -10.03 -16.47 4.18
C LYS A 136 -9.29 -17.17 3.05
N GLU A 137 -7.98 -16.93 2.97
CA GLU A 137 -7.08 -17.57 2.03
C GLU A 137 -5.70 -17.76 2.68
N ASP A 138 -5.05 -18.88 2.40
CA ASP A 138 -3.66 -19.12 2.82
C ASP A 138 -2.70 -18.50 1.83
N ILE A 139 -1.79 -17.69 2.34
CA ILE A 139 -0.72 -17.06 1.56
C ILE A 139 0.61 -17.57 2.11
N ASP A 140 1.24 -18.48 1.40
CA ASP A 140 2.55 -19.04 1.73
C ASP A 140 2.62 -19.58 3.19
N GLY A 141 1.55 -20.24 3.66
CA GLY A 141 1.41 -20.80 5.01
C GLY A 141 0.88 -19.81 6.06
N THR A 142 0.47 -18.62 5.65
CA THR A 142 -0.16 -17.62 6.51
C THR A 142 -1.65 -17.51 6.21
N GLU A 143 -2.51 -17.83 7.18
CA GLU A 143 -3.95 -17.59 7.05
C GLU A 143 -4.22 -16.08 6.97
N THR A 144 -4.95 -15.65 5.96
CA THR A 144 -5.29 -14.24 5.74
C THR A 144 -6.79 -14.03 5.59
N HIS A 145 -7.25 -12.84 5.98
CA HIS A 145 -8.55 -12.32 5.55
C HIS A 145 -8.39 -11.68 4.17
N LYS A 146 -9.17 -12.13 3.20
CA LYS A 146 -9.16 -11.59 1.84
C LYS A 146 -10.19 -10.48 1.74
N LEU A 147 -9.73 -9.24 1.55
CA LEU A 147 -10.58 -8.06 1.40
C LEU A 147 -10.50 -7.54 -0.03
N LYS A 148 -11.66 -7.26 -0.61
CA LYS A 148 -11.74 -6.52 -1.88
C LYS A 148 -12.09 -5.08 -1.58
N LEU A 149 -11.25 -4.16 -2.02
CA LEU A 149 -11.50 -2.73 -1.96
C LEU A 149 -11.84 -2.23 -3.36
N THR A 150 -13.00 -1.60 -3.50
CA THR A 150 -13.42 -0.88 -4.72
C THR A 150 -13.33 0.61 -4.42
N ARG A 151 -12.45 1.32 -5.13
CA ARG A 151 -12.25 2.75 -4.95
C ARG A 151 -13.41 3.56 -5.53
N LYS A 152 -13.55 4.79 -5.11
CA LYS A 152 -14.51 5.75 -5.70
C LYS A 152 -14.31 5.91 -7.21
N SER A 153 -13.09 5.76 -7.70
CA SER A 153 -12.74 5.76 -9.13
C SER A 153 -13.29 4.54 -9.91
N GLY A 154 -13.72 3.49 -9.21
CA GLY A 154 -14.10 2.21 -9.80
C GLY A 154 -12.95 1.22 -9.94
N THR A 155 -11.70 1.61 -9.64
CA THR A 155 -10.57 0.67 -9.61
C THR A 155 -10.65 -0.25 -8.41
N GLU A 156 -10.09 -1.45 -8.53
CA GLU A 156 -10.17 -2.48 -7.49
C GLU A 156 -8.79 -2.91 -7.02
N ALA A 157 -8.70 -3.26 -5.75
CA ALA A 157 -7.56 -3.96 -5.17
C ALA A 157 -8.04 -5.07 -4.23
N VAL A 158 -7.27 -6.16 -4.16
CA VAL A 158 -7.50 -7.23 -3.19
C VAL A 158 -6.36 -7.21 -2.19
N TYR A 159 -6.71 -7.11 -0.92
CA TYR A 159 -5.77 -7.12 0.21
C TYR A 159 -5.86 -8.46 0.94
N PHE A 160 -4.72 -8.97 1.33
CA PHE A 160 -4.58 -10.16 2.16
C PHE A 160 -4.03 -9.71 3.52
N ILE A 161 -4.92 -9.71 4.52
CA ILE A 161 -4.64 -9.26 5.87
C ILE A 161 -4.33 -10.49 6.72
N ASP A 162 -3.12 -10.60 7.27
CA ASP A 162 -2.71 -11.67 8.17
C ASP A 162 -3.72 -11.79 9.33
N ALA A 163 -4.27 -12.97 9.56
CA ALA A 163 -5.32 -13.21 10.55
C ALA A 163 -4.83 -13.08 12.01
N LYS A 164 -3.51 -13.03 12.26
CA LYS A 164 -2.90 -12.91 13.59
C LYS A 164 -2.43 -11.48 13.86
N THR A 165 -1.68 -10.89 12.93
CA THR A 165 -1.06 -9.57 13.11
C THR A 165 -1.91 -8.44 12.58
N PHE A 166 -2.89 -8.74 11.74
CA PHE A 166 -3.71 -7.80 10.99
C PHE A 166 -2.92 -6.85 10.06
N TYR A 167 -1.67 -7.17 9.74
CA TYR A 167 -0.94 -6.47 8.69
C TYR A 167 -1.40 -6.91 7.30
N ALA A 168 -1.45 -5.97 6.36
CA ALA A 168 -1.65 -6.29 4.95
C ALA A 168 -0.32 -6.84 4.40
N ILE A 169 -0.23 -8.16 4.20
CA ILE A 169 1.00 -8.81 3.74
C ILE A 169 1.09 -8.94 2.23
N ARG A 170 -0.05 -8.85 1.53
CA ARG A 170 -0.12 -8.87 0.06
C ARG A 170 -1.25 -7.98 -0.42
N GLN A 171 -0.99 -7.32 -1.54
CA GLN A 171 -1.99 -6.58 -2.32
C GLN A 171 -1.93 -7.03 -3.77
N VAL A 172 -3.08 -7.21 -4.40
CA VAL A 172 -3.21 -7.46 -5.83
C VAL A 172 -4.07 -6.35 -6.43
N SER A 173 -3.53 -5.66 -7.43
CA SER A 173 -4.23 -4.60 -8.16
C SER A 173 -4.25 -4.91 -9.65
N LYS A 174 -5.29 -4.48 -10.35
CA LYS A 174 -5.34 -4.55 -11.80
C LYS A 174 -4.97 -3.21 -12.40
N LEU A 175 -4.00 -3.22 -13.30
CA LEU A 175 -3.57 -2.04 -14.04
C LEU A 175 -3.87 -2.23 -15.52
N LYS A 176 -4.26 -1.16 -16.21
CA LYS A 176 -4.31 -1.14 -17.66
C LYS A 176 -3.03 -0.51 -18.22
N VAL A 177 -2.27 -1.31 -18.96
CA VAL A 177 -1.06 -0.86 -19.65
C VAL A 177 -1.26 -1.10 -21.13
N ASN A 178 -1.27 -0.04 -21.94
CA ASN A 178 -1.50 -0.12 -23.39
C ASN A 178 -2.79 -0.88 -23.79
N GLY A 179 -3.85 -0.71 -22.98
CA GLY A 179 -5.15 -1.36 -23.21
C GLY A 179 -5.25 -2.80 -22.72
N GLN A 180 -4.18 -3.39 -22.21
CA GLN A 180 -4.17 -4.74 -21.62
C GLN A 180 -4.27 -4.67 -20.09
N GLU A 181 -5.09 -5.53 -19.50
CA GLU A 181 -5.11 -5.69 -18.04
C GLU A 181 -3.91 -6.52 -17.59
N MET A 182 -3.19 -6.00 -16.60
CA MET A 182 -2.09 -6.68 -15.93
C MET A 182 -2.36 -6.71 -14.44
N GLU A 183 -2.04 -7.82 -13.78
CA GLU A 183 -2.05 -7.89 -12.33
C GLU A 183 -0.71 -7.43 -11.77
N LEU A 184 -0.77 -6.49 -10.84
CA LEU A 184 0.35 -6.07 -10.01
C LEU A 184 0.20 -6.71 -8.64
N VAL A 185 1.04 -7.67 -8.33
CA VAL A 185 1.12 -8.29 -7.00
C VAL A 185 2.22 -7.59 -6.21
N SER A 186 1.90 -7.12 -5.02
CA SER A 186 2.86 -6.51 -4.09
C SER A 186 2.80 -7.24 -2.75
N ASN A 187 3.93 -7.79 -2.31
CA ASN A 187 4.10 -8.37 -0.98
C ASN A 187 4.78 -7.37 -0.06
N MET A 188 4.35 -7.33 1.18
CA MET A 188 4.80 -6.39 2.21
C MET A 188 5.30 -7.17 3.41
N SER A 189 6.48 -6.82 3.91
CA SER A 189 7.09 -7.45 5.07
C SER A 189 7.97 -6.47 5.87
N ASN A 190 8.60 -6.97 6.96
CA ASN A 190 9.45 -6.17 7.84
C ASN A 190 8.72 -4.93 8.39
N PHE A 191 7.50 -5.15 8.91
CA PHE A 191 6.69 -4.09 9.50
C PHE A 191 7.39 -3.47 10.71
N THR A 192 7.61 -2.17 10.65
CA THR A 192 8.35 -1.40 11.67
C THR A 192 7.50 -0.28 12.22
N LYS A 193 7.40 -0.21 13.55
CA LYS A 193 6.73 0.88 14.25
C LYS A 193 7.66 2.08 14.35
N LEU A 194 7.20 3.23 13.86
CA LEU A 194 7.91 4.49 13.94
C LEU A 194 7.62 5.22 15.26
N PRO A 195 8.49 6.19 15.67
CA PRO A 195 8.28 6.98 16.87
C PRO A 195 6.93 7.70 16.94
N GLU A 196 6.37 8.08 15.79
CA GLU A 196 5.07 8.74 15.64
C GLU A 196 3.89 7.79 15.87
N GLY A 197 4.17 6.52 16.15
CA GLY A 197 3.18 5.49 16.47
C GLY A 197 2.59 4.76 15.29
N ILE A 198 2.89 5.16 14.05
CA ILE A 198 2.47 4.46 12.83
C ILE A 198 3.39 3.26 12.52
N VAL A 199 2.86 2.28 11.79
CA VAL A 199 3.60 1.10 11.34
C VAL A 199 3.63 1.07 9.82
N LEU A 200 4.83 0.87 9.25
CA LEU A 200 5.04 0.75 7.80
C LEU A 200 5.78 -0.56 7.48
N PRO A 201 5.51 -1.18 6.33
CA PRO A 201 6.36 -2.24 5.80
C PRO A 201 7.69 -1.62 5.34
N PHE A 202 8.80 -2.25 5.70
CA PHE A 202 10.14 -1.81 5.28
C PHE A 202 10.68 -2.61 4.10
N THR A 203 9.97 -3.65 3.68
CA THR A 203 10.28 -4.40 2.45
C THR A 203 9.03 -4.52 1.59
N LEU A 204 9.18 -4.19 0.32
CA LEU A 204 8.14 -4.28 -0.71
C LEU A 204 8.69 -5.11 -1.88
N GLU A 205 8.02 -6.20 -2.19
CA GLU A 205 8.29 -7.02 -3.36
C GLU A 205 7.12 -6.90 -4.33
N SER A 206 7.38 -6.53 -5.56
CA SER A 206 6.31 -6.34 -6.54
C SER A 206 6.66 -6.99 -7.87
N THR A 207 5.65 -7.57 -8.54
CA THR A 207 5.82 -8.06 -9.92
C THR A 207 6.18 -6.95 -10.91
N GLY A 208 6.00 -5.69 -10.51
CA GLY A 208 6.40 -4.51 -11.31
C GLY A 208 7.85 -4.07 -11.11
N THR A 209 8.60 -4.70 -10.16
CA THR A 209 10.01 -4.38 -9.90
C THR A 209 10.88 -5.61 -10.03
N PRO A 210 12.13 -5.47 -10.53
CA PRO A 210 13.02 -6.62 -10.75
C PRO A 210 13.61 -7.22 -9.46
N ALA A 211 13.44 -6.54 -8.32
CA ALA A 211 13.94 -6.95 -7.01
C ALA A 211 13.15 -6.25 -5.89
N PRO A 212 13.28 -6.72 -4.62
CA PRO A 212 12.68 -6.06 -3.48
C PRO A 212 13.19 -4.62 -3.29
N ILE A 213 12.27 -3.75 -2.90
CA ILE A 213 12.60 -2.39 -2.42
C ILE A 213 12.67 -2.44 -0.91
N THR A 214 13.82 -2.08 -0.34
CA THR A 214 14.03 -2.02 1.11
C THR A 214 14.10 -0.57 1.57
N ILE A 215 13.19 -0.15 2.43
CA ILE A 215 13.19 1.17 3.06
C ILE A 215 14.27 1.17 4.15
N THR A 216 15.12 2.20 4.14
CA THR A 216 16.22 2.36 5.10
C THR A 216 16.01 3.52 6.05
N LYS A 217 15.21 4.52 5.65
CA LYS A 217 14.90 5.69 6.47
C LYS A 217 13.52 6.22 6.16
N VAL A 218 12.81 6.65 7.20
CA VAL A 218 11.53 7.36 7.10
C VAL A 218 11.59 8.62 7.96
N GLU A 219 11.17 9.73 7.42
CA GLU A 219 10.95 10.99 8.13
C GLU A 219 9.46 11.34 8.00
N VAL A 220 8.79 11.48 9.13
CA VAL A 220 7.35 11.82 9.20
C VAL A 220 7.20 13.31 9.42
N ASN A 221 6.35 13.94 8.63
CA ASN A 221 6.07 15.38 8.66
C ASN A 221 7.30 16.29 8.44
N PRO A 222 8.28 15.93 7.57
CA PRO A 222 9.34 16.87 7.23
C PRO A 222 8.77 18.05 6.42
N THR A 223 9.44 19.19 6.50
CA THR A 223 9.20 20.30 5.57
C THR A 223 9.75 19.92 4.20
N LEU A 224 8.89 19.87 3.18
CA LEU A 224 9.26 19.58 1.80
C LEU A 224 9.19 20.84 0.95
N ASP A 225 10.23 21.07 0.12
CA ASP A 225 10.22 22.16 -0.84
C ASP A 225 9.23 21.84 -1.97
N LYS A 226 8.29 22.75 -2.24
CA LYS A 226 7.31 22.60 -3.33
C LYS A 226 7.94 22.46 -4.71
N SER A 227 9.15 22.97 -4.90
CA SER A 227 9.89 22.84 -6.15
C SER A 227 10.25 21.38 -6.50
N LEU A 228 10.27 20.48 -5.52
CA LEU A 228 10.42 19.03 -5.73
C LEU A 228 9.35 18.47 -6.67
N PHE A 229 8.16 19.01 -6.65
CA PHE A 229 7.00 18.50 -7.41
C PHE A 229 6.79 19.24 -8.73
N ILE A 230 7.80 19.90 -9.23
CA ILE A 230 7.82 20.58 -10.55
C ILE A 230 8.76 19.79 -11.47
N ALA A 231 8.24 19.38 -12.63
CA ALA A 231 9.06 18.73 -13.67
C ALA A 231 10.05 19.73 -14.26
N LYS A 232 11.33 19.36 -14.32
CA LYS A 232 12.43 20.20 -14.84
C LYS A 232 13.30 19.36 -15.75
#